data_9957b5e156a9c50c09b8080d1db47d7c
#
_entry.id   9957b5e156a9c50c09b8080d1db47d7c
#
_cell.length_a   1.000
_cell.length_b   1.000
_cell.length_c   1.000
_cell.angle_alpha   90.00
_cell.angle_beta   90.00
_cell.angle_gamma   90.00
#
_symmetry.space_group_name_H-M   'P 1'
#
loop_
_entity.id
_entity.type
_entity.pdbx_description
1 polymer ?
#
loop_
_entity_poly.entity_id
_entity_poly.type
_entity_poly.pdbx_seq_one_letter_code
_entity_poly.pdbx_strand_id
1 'polypeptide(L)'
;MAYQRKTNKRDTSGGNGGKVKYDVVSQQIVEWNPNNFLEISRKTYQAADGSGEFFSLTKGYYASGNGDVKEGTPIYQKSLTLPNDEEVLDGLLEAIDKVVSA
;
A
#
# COMPACT_ATOMS: atom_id res chain seq x y z
N MET A 1 2.71 -2.05 14.61
CA MET A 1 2.12 -1.33 14.75
C MET A 1 1.20 -1.02 13.97
N ALA A 2 0.52 -1.10 13.96
CA ALA A 2 -0.40 -0.99 13.17
C ALA A 2 -0.88 0.20 12.83
N TYR A 3 -0.42 0.86 12.10
CA TYR A 3 -0.84 1.96 11.76
C TYR A 3 -1.95 1.87 10.89
N GLN A 4 -2.90 2.41 11.04
CA GLN A 4 -3.97 2.33 10.24
C GLN A 4 -4.09 3.35 9.30
N ARG A 5 -4.03 3.30 8.27
CA ARG A 5 -4.16 4.16 7.31
C ARG A 5 -5.39 4.67 7.03
N LYS A 6 -5.87 5.44 7.35
CA LYS A 6 -7.07 5.85 6.96
C LYS A 6 -7.06 6.54 5.90
N THR A 7 -6.46 6.45 5.28
CA THR A 7 -6.38 7.12 4.23
C THR A 7 -7.36 7.23 3.39
N ASN A 8 -7.84 6.56 3.21
CA ASN A 8 -8.73 6.56 2.25
C ASN A 8 -9.48 7.65 2.05
N LYS A 9 -9.65 8.33 2.65
CA LYS A 9 -10.47 9.26 2.41
C LYS A 9 -10.10 10.13 1.45
N ARG A 10 -9.22 10.34 1.19
CA ARG A 10 -8.92 11.25 0.37
C ARG A 10 -9.31 11.10 -0.87
N ASP A 11 -9.48 10.29 -1.26
CA ASP A 11 -9.71 10.08 -2.55
C ASP A 11 -10.86 10.59 -3.02
N THR A 12 -11.47 10.69 -2.55
CA THR A 12 -12.60 11.09 -2.97
C THR A 12 -12.57 11.95 -3.91
N SER A 13 -12.03 12.38 -3.98
CA SER A 13 -12.03 13.23 -4.85
C SER A 13 -12.60 13.06 -5.97
N GLY A 14 -12.43 12.78 -6.52
CA GLY A 14 -12.83 12.62 -7.72
C GLY A 14 -14.03 12.94 -7.88
N GLY A 15 -14.51 13.00 -7.30
CA GLY A 15 -15.65 13.25 -7.49
C GLY A 15 -16.25 13.28 -8.65
N ASN A 16 -16.10 12.95 -9.39
CA ASN A 16 -16.74 13.09 -10.50
C ASN A 16 -17.40 11.95 -10.75
N GLY A 17 -17.99 11.75 -11.27
CA GLY A 17 -18.75 10.73 -11.63
C GLY A 17 -18.16 9.54 -11.29
N GLY A 18 -17.26 9.25 -11.59
CA GLY A 18 -16.78 8.05 -11.39
C GLY A 18 -16.24 7.82 -10.09
N LYS A 19 -16.87 7.87 -9.13
CA LYS A 19 -16.41 7.59 -7.94
C LYS A 19 -15.91 6.24 -7.78
N VAL A 20 -14.74 5.93 -7.44
CA VAL A 20 -14.19 4.64 -7.19
C VAL A 20 -13.99 4.49 -5.70
N LYS A 21 -14.50 3.38 -5.18
CA LYS A 21 -14.39 3.16 -3.80
C LYS A 21 -13.38 2.09 -3.54
N TYR A 22 -12.46 2.29 -2.65
CA TYR A 22 -11.44 1.31 -2.33
C TYR A 22 -11.57 0.82 -0.89
N ASP A 23 -11.34 -0.46 -0.69
CA ASP A 23 -11.33 -1.01 0.64
C ASP A 23 -10.10 -1.86 0.84
N VAL A 24 -9.54 -1.86 2.00
CA VAL A 24 -8.38 -2.66 2.30
C VAL A 24 -8.87 -3.97 2.91
N VAL A 25 -8.54 -5.07 2.28
CA VAL A 25 -8.95 -6.37 2.78
C VAL A 25 -7.94 -6.87 3.80
N SER A 26 -6.67 -6.70 3.52
CA SER A 26 -5.65 -7.09 4.48
C SER A 26 -4.38 -6.33 4.17
N GLN A 27 -3.52 -6.20 5.14
CA GLN A 27 -2.27 -5.53 4.90
C GLN A 27 -1.24 -5.96 5.92
N GLN A 28 0.01 -5.87 5.53
CA GLN A 28 1.13 -6.19 6.41
C GLN A 28 2.19 -5.14 6.20
N ILE A 29 2.90 -4.79 7.25
CA ILE A 29 3.93 -3.79 7.18
C ILE A 29 5.24 -4.40 7.60
N VAL A 30 6.29 -4.12 6.84
CA VAL A 30 7.63 -4.56 7.16
C VAL A 30 8.44 -3.32 7.41
N GLU A 31 9.05 -3.22 8.55
CA GLU A 31 9.83 -2.04 8.89
C GLU A 31 11.29 -2.37 8.94
N TRP A 32 12.12 -1.46 8.54
CA TRP A 32 13.56 -1.64 8.68
C TRP A 32 14.18 -0.29 8.98
N ASN A 33 15.29 -0.31 9.65
CA ASN A 33 15.93 0.88 10.06
C ASN A 33 14.94 1.56 10.97
N PRO A 34 15.21 2.57 11.56
CA PRO A 34 14.30 3.16 12.49
C PRO A 34 13.06 3.72 11.86
N ASN A 35 13.16 4.19 10.66
CA ASN A 35 12.04 4.92 10.15
C ASN A 35 11.49 4.52 8.82
N ASN A 36 11.87 3.42 8.28
CA ASN A 36 11.41 3.04 6.94
C ASN A 36 10.45 1.87 6.98
N PHE A 37 9.55 1.80 6.02
CA PHE A 37 8.64 0.68 5.96
C PHE A 37 8.20 0.37 4.54
N LEU A 38 7.75 -0.84 4.37
CA LEU A 38 7.10 -1.29 3.16
C LEU A 38 5.76 -1.84 3.61
N GLU A 39 4.72 -1.53 2.88
CA GLU A 39 3.40 -2.02 3.21
C GLU A 39 2.87 -2.79 2.04
N ILE A 40 2.44 -4.03 2.24
CA ILE A 40 1.82 -4.82 1.19
C ILE A 40 0.36 -4.93 1.56
N SER A 41 -0.52 -4.61 0.64
CA SER A 41 -1.94 -4.61 0.90
C SER A 41 -2.72 -5.32 -0.17
N ARG A 42 -3.82 -5.88 0.20
CA ARG A 42 -4.75 -6.46 -0.75
C ARG A 42 -5.95 -5.56 -0.69
N LYS A 43 -6.35 -5.01 -1.80
CA LYS A 43 -7.42 -4.03 -1.84
C LYS A 43 -8.47 -4.39 -2.86
N THR A 44 -9.68 -3.95 -2.62
CA THR A 44 -10.74 -4.12 -3.60
C THR A 44 -11.17 -2.75 -4.05
N TYR A 45 -11.73 -2.67 -5.24
CA TYR A 45 -12.26 -1.42 -5.71
C TYR A 45 -13.63 -1.64 -6.32
N GLN A 46 -14.46 -0.63 -6.28
CA GLN A 46 -15.74 -0.67 -6.88
C GLN A 46 -15.92 0.60 -7.67
N ALA A 47 -16.24 0.47 -8.92
CA ALA A 47 -16.45 1.61 -9.79
C ALA A 47 -17.74 1.42 -10.54
N ALA A 48 -18.19 2.43 -11.20
CA ALA A 48 -19.45 2.35 -11.92
C ALA A 48 -19.44 1.24 -12.93
N ASP A 49 -18.32 0.99 -13.56
CA ASP A 49 -18.29 -0.02 -14.58
C ASP A 49 -17.70 -1.35 -14.14
N GLY A 50 -17.54 -1.56 -12.90
CA GLY A 50 -17.05 -2.85 -12.46
C GLY A 50 -16.32 -2.81 -11.14
N SER A 51 -15.86 -3.94 -10.70
CA SER A 51 -15.14 -4.01 -9.47
C SER A 51 -14.03 -5.03 -9.60
N GLY A 52 -13.10 -5.04 -8.72
CA GLY A 52 -12.01 -5.98 -8.78
C GLY A 52 -11.14 -5.90 -7.55
N GLU A 53 -10.03 -6.60 -7.63
CA GLU A 53 -9.11 -6.70 -6.53
C GLU A 53 -7.71 -6.52 -7.03
N PHE A 54 -6.85 -5.96 -6.27
CA PHE A 54 -5.46 -5.81 -6.66
C PHE A 54 -4.59 -5.76 -5.42
N PHE A 55 -3.28 -5.92 -5.62
CA PHE A 55 -2.35 -5.82 -4.54
C PHE A 55 -1.52 -4.57 -4.72
N SER A 56 -1.06 -4.00 -3.65
CA SER A 56 -0.31 -2.77 -3.71
C SER A 56 0.89 -2.87 -2.79
N LEU A 57 2.04 -2.46 -3.26
CA LEU A 57 3.24 -2.44 -2.46
C LEU A 57 3.67 -0.99 -2.33
N THR A 58 3.74 -0.49 -1.14
CA THR A 58 4.02 0.91 -0.90
C THR A 58 5.24 1.07 -0.02
N LYS A 59 6.09 2.01 -0.38
CA LYS A 59 7.27 2.29 0.39
C LYS A 59 7.08 3.63 1.06
N GLY A 60 7.51 3.76 2.27
CA GLY A 60 7.40 5.02 2.97
C GLY A 60 8.33 5.11 4.16
N TYR A 61 8.16 6.13 4.93
CA TYR A 61 8.96 6.30 6.13
C TYR A 61 8.13 7.03 7.17
N TYR A 62 8.58 6.99 8.40
CA TYR A 62 7.87 7.67 9.47
C TYR A 62 8.55 9.01 9.71
N ALA A 63 7.75 10.04 9.83
CA ALA A 63 8.27 11.39 9.98
C ALA A 63 9.04 11.56 11.27
N SER A 64 10.01 12.44 11.23
CA SER A 64 10.77 12.65 12.42
C SER A 64 10.26 13.81 13.24
N GLY A 65 9.16 14.37 12.88
CA GLY A 65 8.62 15.40 13.74
C GLY A 65 9.07 16.78 13.41
N ASN A 66 9.12 17.15 12.19
CA ASN A 66 9.46 18.39 11.83
C ASN A 66 8.34 19.24 11.42
N GLY A 67 8.28 20.44 11.68
CA GLY A 67 7.29 21.40 11.23
C GLY A 67 5.92 20.97 11.63
N ASP A 68 5.02 20.90 10.70
CA ASP A 68 3.68 20.56 10.98
C ASP A 68 3.43 19.09 11.09
N VAL A 69 4.40 18.28 10.82
CA VAL A 69 4.21 16.86 10.79
C VAL A 69 4.66 16.25 12.09
N LYS A 70 3.76 15.51 12.74
CA LYS A 70 4.08 14.91 13.98
C LYS A 70 4.99 13.77 13.82
N GLU A 71 5.83 13.53 14.76
CA GLU A 71 6.76 12.44 14.75
C GLU A 71 6.02 11.14 14.64
N GLY A 72 6.46 10.22 13.81
CA GLY A 72 5.81 8.94 13.65
C GLY A 72 4.72 8.93 12.61
N THR A 73 4.42 10.05 12.01
CA THR A 73 3.40 10.08 10.98
C THR A 73 3.92 9.36 9.75
N PRO A 74 3.19 8.43 9.19
CA PRO A 74 3.66 7.72 8.01
C PRO A 74 3.61 8.62 6.78
N ILE A 75 4.68 8.63 6.05
CA ILE A 75 4.77 9.40 4.82
C ILE A 75 4.95 8.41 3.69
N TYR A 76 4.01 8.35 2.78
CA TYR A 76 4.07 7.39 1.69
C TYR A 76 4.82 7.99 0.53
N GLN A 77 5.77 7.26 0.00
CA GLN A 77 6.60 7.77 -1.08
C GLN A 77 6.24 7.21 -2.42
N LYS A 78 6.20 5.93 -2.54
CA LYS A 78 5.92 5.30 -3.79
C LYS A 78 5.04 4.09 -3.65
N SER A 79 4.19 3.86 -4.60
CA SER A 79 3.29 2.74 -4.55
C SER A 79 3.28 2.04 -5.88
N LEU A 80 3.26 0.74 -5.86
CA LEU A 80 3.24 -0.06 -7.05
C LEU A 80 2.05 -0.98 -6.99
N THR A 81 1.25 -1.01 -8.03
CA THR A 81 0.12 -1.91 -8.09
C THR A 81 0.58 -3.23 -8.68
N LEU A 82 0.26 -4.30 -8.01
CA LEU A 82 0.61 -5.62 -8.47
C LEU A 82 -0.63 -6.35 -8.94
N PRO A 83 -0.50 -7.25 -9.87
CA PRO A 83 -1.66 -7.96 -10.38
C PRO A 83 -2.24 -8.91 -9.36
N ASN A 84 -3.52 -9.15 -9.45
CA ASN A 84 -4.16 -10.10 -8.58
C ASN A 84 -4.02 -11.45 -9.25
N ASP A 85 -2.82 -12.00 -9.25
CA ASP A 85 -2.53 -13.23 -9.94
C ASP A 85 -1.60 -14.00 -9.02
N GLU A 86 -2.11 -15.07 -8.45
CA GLU A 86 -1.34 -15.84 -7.52
C GLU A 86 -0.05 -16.35 -8.07
N GLU A 87 -0.02 -16.76 -9.29
CA GLU A 87 1.19 -17.25 -9.89
C GLU A 87 2.24 -16.18 -9.98
N VAL A 88 1.85 -14.97 -10.32
CA VAL A 88 2.78 -13.87 -10.42
C VAL A 88 3.30 -13.51 -9.05
N LEU A 89 2.44 -13.49 -8.06
CA LEU A 89 2.85 -13.14 -6.73
C LEU A 89 3.79 -14.18 -6.12
N ASP A 90 3.50 -15.44 -6.37
CA ASP A 90 4.35 -16.51 -5.89
C ASP A 90 5.69 -16.44 -6.60
N GLY A 91 5.67 -16.14 -7.88
CA GLY A 91 6.91 -16.00 -8.62
C GLY A 91 7.76 -14.85 -8.11
N LEU A 92 7.11 -13.78 -7.70
CA LEU A 92 7.82 -12.65 -7.17
C LEU A 92 8.49 -13.02 -5.84
N LEU A 93 7.78 -13.73 -4.99
CA LEU A 93 8.34 -14.15 -3.71
C LEU A 93 9.53 -15.07 -3.93
N GLU A 94 9.42 -15.96 -4.87
CA GLU A 94 10.50 -16.86 -5.17
C GLU A 94 11.67 -16.11 -5.73
N ALA A 95 11.41 -15.16 -6.59
CA ALA A 95 12.49 -14.37 -7.17
C ALA A 95 13.22 -13.56 -6.10
N ILE A 96 12.51 -13.01 -5.16
CA ILE A 96 13.13 -12.28 -4.08
C ILE A 96 14.03 -13.20 -3.29
N ASP A 97 13.53 -14.39 -3.00
CA ASP A 97 14.28 -15.33 -2.22
C ASP A 97 15.56 -15.73 -2.94
N LYS A 98 15.50 -15.92 -4.22
CA LYS A 98 16.66 -16.28 -4.98
C LYS A 98 17.69 -15.18 -5.03
N VAL A 99 17.24 -13.96 -5.17
CA VAL A 99 18.16 -12.83 -5.21
C VAL A 99 18.82 -12.65 -3.85
N VAL A 100 18.07 -12.83 -2.80
CA VAL A 100 18.62 -12.65 -1.47
C VAL A 100 19.62 -13.74 -1.16
N SER A 101 19.40 -14.95 -1.67
CA SER A 101 20.27 -16.05 -1.38
C SER A 101 21.48 -16.16 -2.27
N ALA A 102 21.56 -15.34 -3.26
CA ALA A 102 22.62 -15.46 -4.25
C ALA A 102 23.97 -15.07 -3.73
#